data_62011d35fc795e9f1eefbf431a4fb925
#
_entry.id   62011d35fc795e9f1eefbf431a4fb925
#
_cell.length_a   1.000
_cell.length_b   1.000
_cell.length_c   1.000
_cell.angle_alpha   90.00
_cell.angle_beta   90.00
_cell.angle_gamma   90.00
#
_symmetry.space_group_name_H-M   'P 1'
#
loop_
_entity.id
_entity.type
_entity.pdbx_description
1 polymer ?
#
loop_
_entity_poly.entity_id
_entity_poly.type
_entity_poly.pdbx_seq_one_letter_code
_entity_poly.pdbx_strand_id
1 'polypeptide(L)'
;NKYQVTVTDDLKEVAQKANLIFLSVKPQDVAIVASEVKQYLNSNQILVSIVAGKTLSGLKDEFGSDVRLIRVMPNLALRANAGMCAICAASNAEAADVKAIEEILGAAGATAVLEEKDFDAVTALSGSGPAYFAYMEEAMAEAGVKLGLKPDVARLLAEQTMYGTAKFLRESGMPLTPFINGVCTKGGTTAAGMEKLASSDFKDVVAKTLEAAANRSKELAK
;
A
#
# COMPACT_ATOMS: atom_id res chain seq x y z
N ASN A 1 24.07 10.55 -10.22
CA ASN A 1 22.62 10.46 -10.24
C ASN A 1 22.17 9.21 -11.02
N LYS A 2 21.72 8.16 -10.30
CA LYS A 2 21.34 6.84 -10.89
C LYS A 2 20.18 6.97 -11.89
N TYR A 3 19.31 7.95 -11.70
CA TYR A 3 18.08 8.11 -12.46
C TYR A 3 18.10 9.29 -13.44
N GLN A 4 19.20 10.00 -13.56
CA GLN A 4 19.39 11.16 -14.45
C GLN A 4 18.30 12.25 -14.26
N VAL A 5 17.83 12.44 -13.04
CA VAL A 5 16.85 13.46 -12.68
C VAL A 5 17.55 14.73 -12.19
N THR A 6 16.94 15.89 -12.42
CA THR A 6 17.36 17.15 -11.82
C THR A 6 17.00 17.14 -10.33
N VAL A 7 17.93 17.58 -9.49
CA VAL A 7 17.73 17.75 -8.05
C VAL A 7 17.87 19.24 -7.71
N THR A 8 16.93 19.76 -6.94
CA THR A 8 16.96 21.14 -6.44
C THR A 8 16.42 21.18 -5.01
N ASP A 9 16.92 22.09 -4.20
CA ASP A 9 16.39 22.41 -2.87
C ASP A 9 15.38 23.58 -2.93
N ASP A 10 15.17 24.16 -4.11
CA ASP A 10 14.22 25.26 -4.33
C ASP A 10 12.83 24.70 -4.62
N LEU A 11 11.98 24.60 -3.58
CA LEU A 11 10.59 24.17 -3.70
C LEU A 11 9.75 25.09 -4.58
N LYS A 12 10.07 26.38 -4.63
CA LYS A 12 9.41 27.34 -5.52
C LYS A 12 9.66 26.99 -6.99
N GLU A 13 10.89 26.63 -7.34
CA GLU A 13 11.23 26.20 -8.69
C GLU A 13 10.41 24.99 -9.10
N VAL A 14 10.29 23.99 -8.21
CA VAL A 14 9.45 22.80 -8.45
C VAL A 14 8.00 23.18 -8.65
N ALA A 15 7.43 24.00 -7.75
CA ALA A 15 6.02 24.40 -7.81
C ALA A 15 5.69 25.22 -9.06
N GLN A 16 6.61 26.00 -9.58
CA GLN A 16 6.38 26.83 -10.79
C GLN A 16 6.53 26.06 -12.10
N LYS A 17 7.37 25.02 -12.13
CA LYS A 17 7.72 24.31 -13.38
C LYS A 17 6.98 22.99 -13.59
N ALA A 18 6.56 22.33 -12.51
CA ALA A 18 5.94 21.01 -12.59
C ALA A 18 4.43 21.09 -12.80
N ASN A 19 3.89 20.32 -13.75
CA ASN A 19 2.45 20.14 -13.92
C ASN A 19 1.91 19.04 -12.99
N LEU A 20 2.77 18.08 -12.63
CA LEU A 20 2.44 16.99 -11.73
C LEU A 20 3.45 16.96 -10.58
N ILE A 21 2.96 17.09 -9.36
CA ILE A 21 3.77 17.21 -8.15
C ILE A 21 3.42 16.07 -7.21
N PHE A 22 4.41 15.25 -6.83
CA PHE A 22 4.25 14.24 -5.79
C PHE A 22 4.71 14.79 -4.44
N LEU A 23 3.77 14.88 -3.50
CA LEU A 23 4.04 15.21 -2.10
C LEU A 23 4.40 13.92 -1.35
N SER A 24 5.70 13.72 -1.10
CA SER A 24 6.25 12.52 -0.46
C SER A 24 7.08 12.84 0.78
N VAL A 25 6.61 13.77 1.58
CA VAL A 25 7.20 14.17 2.86
C VAL A 25 6.52 13.46 4.03
N LYS A 26 7.08 13.60 5.23
CA LYS A 26 6.41 13.09 6.43
C LYS A 26 5.20 13.95 6.81
N PRO A 27 4.18 13.40 7.49
CA PRO A 27 2.95 14.13 7.83
C PRO A 27 3.17 15.46 8.56
N GLN A 28 4.17 15.53 9.44
CA GLN A 28 4.51 16.74 10.19
C GLN A 28 5.14 17.85 9.34
N ASP A 29 5.69 17.51 8.18
CA ASP A 29 6.38 18.48 7.30
C ASP A 29 5.43 19.10 6.26
N VAL A 30 4.19 18.57 6.13
CA VAL A 30 3.22 19.00 5.11
C VAL A 30 2.91 20.49 5.21
N ALA A 31 2.63 21.01 6.41
CA ALA A 31 2.30 22.42 6.61
C ALA A 31 3.47 23.34 6.24
N ILE A 32 4.70 22.93 6.54
CA ILE A 32 5.92 23.67 6.19
C ILE A 32 6.03 23.78 4.66
N VAL A 33 5.97 22.64 3.97
CA VAL A 33 6.04 22.60 2.51
C VAL A 33 4.90 23.41 1.88
N ALA A 34 3.67 23.26 2.39
CA ALA A 34 2.51 24.01 1.90
C ALA A 34 2.72 25.53 2.02
N SER A 35 3.25 26.02 3.16
CA SER A 35 3.51 27.44 3.37
C SER A 35 4.48 28.03 2.35
N GLU A 36 5.43 27.25 1.86
CA GLU A 36 6.42 27.69 0.88
C GLU A 36 5.90 27.65 -0.56
N VAL A 37 5.07 26.65 -0.92
CA VAL A 37 4.70 26.41 -2.32
C VAL A 37 3.30 26.90 -2.70
N LYS A 38 2.37 27.03 -1.75
CA LYS A 38 0.94 27.30 -1.97
C LYS A 38 0.70 28.46 -2.94
N GLN A 39 1.44 29.56 -2.80
CA GLN A 39 1.28 30.77 -3.62
C GLN A 39 1.72 30.59 -5.08
N TYR A 40 2.40 29.50 -5.40
CA TYR A 40 2.90 29.19 -6.74
C TYR A 40 2.08 28.10 -7.44
N LEU A 41 1.16 27.45 -6.70
CA LEU A 41 0.29 26.43 -7.25
C LEU A 41 -0.92 27.05 -7.96
N ASN A 42 -1.44 26.34 -8.97
CA ASN A 42 -2.59 26.80 -9.75
C ASN A 42 -3.45 25.61 -10.24
N SER A 43 -4.59 25.91 -10.85
CA SER A 43 -5.59 24.92 -11.30
C SER A 43 -5.12 24.01 -12.46
N ASN A 44 -4.03 24.35 -13.13
CA ASN A 44 -3.48 23.49 -14.19
C ASN A 44 -2.56 22.36 -13.65
N GLN A 45 -2.28 22.40 -12.34
CA GLN A 45 -1.38 21.45 -11.70
C GLN A 45 -2.15 20.39 -10.94
N ILE A 46 -1.53 19.21 -10.86
CA ILE A 46 -2.02 18.08 -10.07
C ILE A 46 -1.04 17.87 -8.92
N LEU A 47 -1.54 17.93 -7.68
CA LEU A 47 -0.80 17.58 -6.48
C LEU A 47 -1.23 16.19 -6.01
N VAL A 48 -0.32 15.24 -6.10
CA VAL A 48 -0.51 13.85 -5.66
C VAL A 48 0.14 13.65 -4.30
N SER A 49 -0.66 13.42 -3.28
CA SER A 49 -0.14 13.15 -1.94
C SER A 49 -0.08 11.65 -1.67
N ILE A 50 1.11 11.18 -1.27
CA ILE A 50 1.31 9.83 -0.72
C ILE A 50 1.48 9.86 0.80
N VAL A 51 1.12 10.96 1.45
CA VAL A 51 1.32 11.18 2.88
C VAL A 51 0.25 10.43 3.69
N ALA A 52 0.68 9.53 4.55
CA ALA A 52 -0.23 8.79 5.43
C ALA A 52 -0.95 9.74 6.41
N GLY A 53 -2.24 9.48 6.67
CA GLY A 53 -3.03 10.26 7.62
C GLY A 53 -3.51 11.62 7.11
N LYS A 54 -3.12 12.11 5.93
CA LYS A 54 -3.63 13.36 5.37
C LYS A 54 -4.82 13.11 4.45
N THR A 55 -5.95 13.73 4.76
CA THR A 55 -7.18 13.67 3.95
C THR A 55 -7.16 14.67 2.81
N LEU A 56 -8.00 14.47 1.79
CA LEU A 56 -8.18 15.45 0.71
C LEU A 56 -8.65 16.80 1.25
N SER A 57 -9.52 16.82 2.27
CA SER A 57 -9.93 18.07 2.94
C SER A 57 -8.74 18.74 3.61
N GLY A 58 -7.95 18.02 4.41
CA GLY A 58 -6.77 18.59 5.06
C GLY A 58 -5.72 19.09 4.06
N LEU A 59 -5.52 18.37 2.96
CA LEU A 59 -4.63 18.83 1.88
C LEU A 59 -5.16 20.10 1.20
N LYS A 60 -6.49 20.20 1.01
CA LYS A 60 -7.11 21.40 0.46
C LYS A 60 -6.93 22.62 1.38
N ASP A 61 -7.04 22.44 2.69
CA ASP A 61 -6.83 23.51 3.67
C ASP A 61 -5.38 24.01 3.64
N GLU A 62 -4.41 23.10 3.49
CA GLU A 62 -2.98 23.42 3.43
C GLU A 62 -2.57 24.07 2.09
N PHE A 63 -2.93 23.46 0.97
CA PHE A 63 -2.44 23.85 -0.36
C PHE A 63 -3.38 24.75 -1.15
N GLY A 64 -4.62 24.93 -0.70
CA GLY A 64 -5.67 25.71 -1.37
C GLY A 64 -6.57 24.87 -2.26
N SER A 65 -7.66 25.51 -2.72
CA SER A 65 -8.72 24.83 -3.48
C SER A 65 -8.47 24.77 -4.98
N ASP A 66 -7.50 25.49 -5.49
CA ASP A 66 -7.31 25.66 -6.93
C ASP A 66 -6.54 24.51 -7.54
N VAL A 67 -5.50 24.01 -6.85
CA VAL A 67 -4.73 22.84 -7.30
C VAL A 67 -5.59 21.57 -7.28
N ARG A 68 -5.50 20.76 -8.32
CA ARG A 68 -6.20 19.47 -8.40
C ARG A 68 -5.51 18.44 -7.50
N LEU A 69 -6.26 17.89 -6.54
CA LEU A 69 -5.72 17.01 -5.51
C LEU A 69 -6.05 15.56 -5.80
N ILE A 70 -5.04 14.71 -5.72
CA ILE A 70 -5.16 13.26 -5.74
C ILE A 70 -4.43 12.70 -4.51
N ARG A 71 -5.10 11.84 -3.76
CA ARG A 71 -4.52 11.11 -2.64
C ARG A 71 -4.23 9.69 -3.06
N VAL A 72 -3.04 9.22 -2.73
CA VAL A 72 -2.61 7.84 -3.00
C VAL A 72 -2.13 7.20 -1.70
N MET A 73 -2.54 5.97 -1.47
CA MET A 73 -1.99 5.12 -0.41
C MET A 73 -1.20 3.98 -1.04
N PRO A 74 0.13 4.15 -1.18
CA PRO A 74 1.02 3.10 -1.68
C PRO A 74 1.42 2.15 -0.56
N ASN A 75 2.03 1.01 -0.93
CA ASN A 75 2.73 0.17 0.02
C ASN A 75 4.21 -0.07 -0.36
N LEU A 76 4.98 -0.61 0.57
CA LEU A 76 6.43 -0.77 0.42
C LEU A 76 6.84 -1.67 -0.75
N ALA A 77 5.95 -2.59 -1.19
CA ALA A 77 6.24 -3.51 -2.28
C ALA A 77 6.40 -2.82 -3.66
N LEU A 78 6.06 -1.52 -3.78
CA LEU A 78 6.42 -0.69 -4.94
C LEU A 78 7.91 -0.70 -5.24
N ARG A 79 8.76 -0.82 -4.21
CA ARG A 79 10.23 -0.88 -4.40
C ARG A 79 10.69 -2.14 -5.16
N ALA A 80 9.83 -3.15 -5.19
CA ALA A 80 10.05 -4.41 -5.91
C ALA A 80 9.18 -4.50 -7.19
N ASN A 81 8.59 -3.40 -7.66
CA ASN A 81 7.64 -3.36 -8.78
C ASN A 81 6.44 -4.33 -8.61
N ALA A 82 6.03 -4.55 -7.38
CA ALA A 82 4.92 -5.42 -7.01
C ALA A 82 3.99 -4.76 -5.96
N GLY A 83 3.96 -3.43 -5.95
CA GLY A 83 3.20 -2.66 -4.99
C GLY A 83 1.70 -2.63 -5.26
N MET A 84 0.97 -2.10 -4.29
CA MET A 84 -0.43 -1.73 -4.41
C MET A 84 -0.58 -0.25 -4.10
N CYS A 85 -1.29 0.49 -4.95
CA CYS A 85 -1.64 1.89 -4.76
C CYS A 85 -3.15 2.06 -4.80
N ALA A 86 -3.75 2.46 -3.70
CA ALA A 86 -5.11 2.99 -3.72
C ALA A 86 -5.08 4.48 -4.07
N ILE A 87 -6.02 4.91 -4.91
CA ILE A 87 -6.09 6.27 -5.45
C ILE A 87 -7.48 6.82 -5.15
N CYS A 88 -7.57 8.02 -4.60
CA CYS A 88 -8.81 8.81 -4.61
C CYS A 88 -8.52 10.25 -5.03
N ALA A 89 -9.50 10.88 -5.63
CA ALA A 89 -9.40 12.21 -6.19
C ALA A 89 -10.37 13.19 -5.53
N ALA A 90 -9.95 14.44 -5.38
CA ALA A 90 -10.85 15.51 -5.01
C ALA A 90 -11.81 15.84 -6.17
N SER A 91 -12.91 16.51 -5.86
CA SER A 91 -13.96 16.84 -6.85
C SER A 91 -13.52 17.76 -7.99
N ASN A 92 -12.38 18.43 -7.84
CA ASN A 92 -11.79 19.29 -8.87
C ASN A 92 -10.75 18.58 -9.75
N ALA A 93 -10.39 17.31 -9.46
CA ALA A 93 -9.54 16.50 -10.33
C ALA A 93 -10.39 15.81 -11.40
N GLU A 94 -9.86 15.74 -12.60
CA GLU A 94 -10.54 15.16 -13.76
C GLU A 94 -10.27 13.65 -13.88
N ALA A 95 -11.13 12.92 -14.58
CA ALA A 95 -10.93 11.49 -14.85
C ALA A 95 -9.59 11.22 -15.60
N ALA A 96 -9.18 12.16 -16.45
CA ALA A 96 -7.90 12.08 -17.15
C ALA A 96 -6.71 12.17 -16.19
N ASP A 97 -6.81 12.97 -15.11
CA ASP A 97 -5.77 13.08 -14.09
C ASP A 97 -5.62 11.75 -13.35
N VAL A 98 -6.73 11.17 -12.92
CA VAL A 98 -6.75 9.87 -12.24
C VAL A 98 -6.11 8.80 -13.11
N LYS A 99 -6.51 8.74 -14.39
CA LYS A 99 -5.95 7.77 -15.35
C LYS A 99 -4.45 7.93 -15.52
N ALA A 100 -3.96 9.16 -15.62
CA ALA A 100 -2.51 9.42 -15.72
C ALA A 100 -1.75 8.90 -14.48
N ILE A 101 -2.32 9.09 -13.28
CA ILE A 101 -1.72 8.57 -12.05
C ILE A 101 -1.79 7.06 -11.98
N GLU A 102 -2.90 6.43 -12.43
CA GLU A 102 -2.98 4.98 -12.54
C GLU A 102 -1.91 4.40 -13.48
N GLU A 103 -1.68 5.02 -14.63
CA GLU A 103 -0.65 4.59 -15.59
C GLU A 103 0.77 4.71 -15.00
N ILE A 104 1.08 5.83 -14.33
CA ILE A 104 2.39 6.05 -13.69
C ILE A 104 2.64 5.03 -12.59
N LEU A 105 1.69 4.85 -11.67
CA LEU A 105 1.84 3.95 -10.52
C LEU A 105 1.70 2.48 -10.92
N GLY A 106 0.90 2.20 -11.95
CA GLY A 106 0.72 0.87 -12.54
C GLY A 106 2.01 0.26 -13.09
N ALA A 107 2.97 1.09 -13.48
CA ALA A 107 4.31 0.62 -13.88
C ALA A 107 5.10 -0.06 -12.74
N ALA A 108 4.73 0.21 -11.47
CA ALA A 108 5.40 -0.34 -10.29
C ALA A 108 4.51 -1.30 -9.48
N GLY A 109 3.32 -1.66 -10.00
CA GLY A 109 2.43 -2.58 -9.31
C GLY A 109 0.99 -2.54 -9.79
N ALA A 110 0.04 -2.72 -8.88
CA ALA A 110 -1.39 -2.61 -9.13
C ALA A 110 -1.94 -1.30 -8.57
N THR A 111 -3.01 -0.81 -9.21
CA THR A 111 -3.76 0.36 -8.75
C THR A 111 -5.22 0.00 -8.51
N ALA A 112 -5.88 0.76 -7.64
CA ALA A 112 -7.34 0.73 -7.47
C ALA A 112 -7.84 2.13 -7.14
N VAL A 113 -8.84 2.59 -7.88
CA VAL A 113 -9.53 3.86 -7.58
C VAL A 113 -10.66 3.58 -6.60
N LEU A 114 -10.68 4.27 -5.47
CA LEU A 114 -11.59 4.06 -4.36
C LEU A 114 -12.11 5.39 -3.82
N GLU A 115 -13.14 5.34 -2.99
CA GLU A 115 -13.60 6.52 -2.25
C GLU A 115 -12.69 6.79 -1.05
N GLU A 116 -12.55 8.06 -0.67
CA GLU A 116 -11.68 8.43 0.46
C GLU A 116 -12.09 7.76 1.78
N LYS A 117 -13.38 7.51 1.99
CA LYS A 117 -13.89 6.80 3.19
C LYS A 117 -13.29 5.42 3.41
N ASP A 118 -12.76 4.79 2.34
CA ASP A 118 -12.19 3.44 2.39
C ASP A 118 -10.70 3.44 2.77
N PHE A 119 -10.05 4.63 2.80
CA PHE A 119 -8.60 4.73 2.95
C PHE A 119 -8.05 4.25 4.29
N ASP A 120 -8.83 4.28 5.36
CA ASP A 120 -8.40 3.69 6.64
C ASP A 120 -8.32 2.16 6.55
N ALA A 121 -9.30 1.54 5.91
CA ALA A 121 -9.27 0.10 5.64
C ALA A 121 -8.13 -0.28 4.66
N VAL A 122 -7.92 0.52 3.62
CA VAL A 122 -6.80 0.36 2.69
C VAL A 122 -5.46 0.47 3.41
N THR A 123 -5.30 1.45 4.30
CA THR A 123 -4.08 1.63 5.09
C THR A 123 -3.81 0.40 5.95
N ALA A 124 -4.84 -0.12 6.62
CA ALA A 124 -4.74 -1.33 7.43
C ALA A 124 -4.39 -2.57 6.61
N LEU A 125 -5.11 -2.80 5.50
CA LEU A 125 -4.98 -4.03 4.71
C LEU A 125 -3.73 -4.02 3.81
N SER A 126 -3.51 -2.94 3.09
CA SER A 126 -2.48 -2.84 2.05
C SER A 126 -1.25 -2.04 2.50
N GLY A 127 -1.43 -0.89 3.14
CA GLY A 127 -0.34 -0.07 3.62
C GLY A 127 0.51 -0.78 4.66
N SER A 128 -0.14 -1.36 5.67
CA SER A 128 0.48 -2.14 6.76
C SER A 128 0.70 -3.61 6.41
N GLY A 129 -0.03 -4.13 5.43
CA GLY A 129 -0.04 -5.53 5.01
C GLY A 129 1.33 -6.18 4.82
N PRO A 130 2.31 -5.51 4.20
CA PRO A 130 3.65 -6.08 4.05
C PRO A 130 4.29 -6.53 5.37
N ALA A 131 4.05 -5.80 6.48
CA ALA A 131 4.56 -6.20 7.78
C ALA A 131 3.87 -7.46 8.32
N TYR A 132 2.56 -7.62 8.08
CA TYR A 132 1.83 -8.80 8.52
C TYR A 132 2.24 -10.07 7.76
N PHE A 133 2.47 -9.94 6.45
CA PHE A 133 2.98 -11.05 5.65
C PHE A 133 4.40 -11.45 6.06
N ALA A 134 5.28 -10.47 6.31
CA ALA A 134 6.63 -10.74 6.81
C ALA A 134 6.60 -11.43 8.18
N TYR A 135 5.70 -11.02 9.08
CA TYR A 135 5.53 -11.65 10.39
C TYR A 135 5.00 -13.09 10.28
N MET A 136 4.10 -13.35 9.34
CA MET A 136 3.62 -14.72 9.05
C MET A 136 4.76 -15.59 8.51
N GLU A 137 5.57 -15.06 7.60
CA GLU A 137 6.75 -15.74 7.05
C GLU A 137 7.74 -16.11 8.16
N GLU A 138 8.03 -15.16 9.07
CA GLU A 138 8.90 -15.39 10.22
C GLU A 138 8.36 -16.54 11.10
N ALA A 139 7.06 -16.51 11.45
CA ALA A 139 6.44 -17.54 12.24
C ALA A 139 6.47 -18.92 11.58
N MET A 140 6.30 -18.99 10.26
CA MET A 140 6.42 -20.24 9.50
C MET A 140 7.87 -20.76 9.50
N ALA A 141 8.87 -19.88 9.31
CA ALA A 141 10.27 -20.25 9.34
C ALA A 141 10.69 -20.76 10.74
N GLU A 142 10.28 -20.07 11.81
CA GLU A 142 10.53 -20.52 13.19
C GLU A 142 9.90 -21.88 13.49
N ALA A 143 8.66 -22.11 13.02
CA ALA A 143 8.02 -23.41 13.16
C ALA A 143 8.77 -24.50 12.39
N GLY A 144 9.28 -24.20 11.20
CA GLY A 144 10.13 -25.11 10.42
C GLY A 144 11.42 -25.50 11.17
N VAL A 145 12.03 -24.54 11.85
CA VAL A 145 13.22 -24.82 12.69
C VAL A 145 12.86 -25.74 13.86
N LYS A 146 11.72 -25.51 14.52
CA LYS A 146 11.23 -26.40 15.59
C LYS A 146 10.95 -27.82 15.12
N LEU A 147 10.64 -27.99 13.83
CA LEU A 147 10.48 -29.29 13.17
C LEU A 147 11.79 -29.93 12.70
N GLY A 148 12.93 -29.30 12.95
CA GLY A 148 14.27 -29.85 12.67
C GLY A 148 14.95 -29.31 11.39
N LEU A 149 14.38 -28.33 10.70
CA LEU A 149 15.04 -27.70 9.57
C LEU A 149 16.17 -26.76 10.05
N LYS A 150 17.21 -26.61 9.22
CA LYS A 150 18.19 -25.55 9.44
C LYS A 150 17.56 -24.18 9.25
N PRO A 151 17.97 -23.14 10.01
CA PRO A 151 17.33 -21.82 9.96
C PRO A 151 17.30 -21.18 8.57
N ASP A 152 18.39 -21.25 7.83
CA ASP A 152 18.51 -20.74 6.47
C ASP A 152 17.58 -21.46 5.48
N VAL A 153 17.46 -22.77 5.62
CA VAL A 153 16.55 -23.59 4.80
C VAL A 153 15.09 -23.30 5.14
N ALA A 154 14.75 -23.23 6.43
CA ALA A 154 13.38 -22.92 6.86
C ALA A 154 12.90 -21.56 6.33
N ARG A 155 13.78 -20.54 6.42
CA ARG A 155 13.52 -19.21 5.87
C ARG A 155 13.31 -19.25 4.35
N LEU A 156 14.23 -19.88 3.61
CA LEU A 156 14.13 -19.99 2.15
C LEU A 156 12.81 -20.67 1.72
N LEU A 157 12.42 -21.72 2.41
CA LEU A 157 11.18 -22.44 2.12
C LEU A 157 9.94 -21.59 2.41
N ALA A 158 9.90 -20.87 3.52
CA ALA A 158 8.78 -19.99 3.87
C ALA A 158 8.65 -18.84 2.85
N GLU A 159 9.74 -18.12 2.57
CA GLU A 159 9.80 -17.01 1.63
C GLU A 159 9.36 -17.45 0.22
N GLN A 160 9.95 -18.52 -0.32
CA GLN A 160 9.63 -18.97 -1.67
C GLN A 160 8.21 -19.51 -1.79
N THR A 161 7.69 -20.15 -0.75
CA THR A 161 6.30 -20.64 -0.73
C THR A 161 5.31 -19.48 -0.72
N MET A 162 5.53 -18.44 0.09
CA MET A 162 4.69 -17.24 0.13
C MET A 162 4.68 -16.53 -1.22
N TYR A 163 5.87 -16.24 -1.76
CA TYR A 163 6.03 -15.59 -3.06
C TYR A 163 5.36 -16.39 -4.19
N GLY A 164 5.64 -17.69 -4.28
CA GLY A 164 5.11 -18.56 -5.32
C GLY A 164 3.59 -18.69 -5.27
N THR A 165 3.02 -18.78 -4.07
CA THR A 165 1.56 -18.84 -3.87
C THR A 165 0.89 -17.55 -4.33
N ALA A 166 1.39 -16.40 -3.90
CA ALA A 166 0.83 -15.10 -4.29
C ALA A 166 0.93 -14.88 -5.81
N LYS A 167 2.09 -15.23 -6.39
CA LYS A 167 2.32 -15.13 -7.84
C LYS A 167 1.35 -16.02 -8.61
N PHE A 168 1.25 -17.30 -8.25
CA PHE A 168 0.33 -18.25 -8.91
C PHE A 168 -1.11 -17.77 -8.87
N LEU A 169 -1.61 -17.36 -7.71
CA LEU A 169 -2.99 -16.88 -7.56
C LEU A 169 -3.27 -15.66 -8.41
N ARG A 170 -2.32 -14.74 -8.47
CA ARG A 170 -2.44 -13.52 -9.29
C ARG A 170 -2.45 -13.83 -10.79
N GLU A 171 -1.56 -14.69 -11.26
CA GLU A 171 -1.41 -15.03 -12.68
C GLU A 171 -2.55 -15.92 -13.20
N SER A 172 -3.00 -16.87 -12.38
CA SER A 172 -4.09 -17.79 -12.75
C SER A 172 -5.49 -17.19 -12.59
N GLY A 173 -5.64 -16.14 -11.74
CA GLY A 173 -6.96 -15.63 -11.35
C GLY A 173 -7.81 -16.64 -10.57
N MET A 174 -7.23 -17.74 -10.10
CA MET A 174 -7.95 -18.78 -9.37
C MET A 174 -8.53 -18.24 -8.05
N PRO A 175 -9.82 -18.46 -7.75
CA PRO A 175 -10.39 -18.06 -6.47
C PRO A 175 -9.72 -18.82 -5.30
N LEU A 176 -9.62 -18.16 -4.14
CA LEU A 176 -8.89 -18.70 -2.97
C LEU A 176 -9.42 -20.04 -2.48
N THR A 177 -10.74 -20.18 -2.36
CA THR A 177 -11.35 -21.43 -1.85
C THR A 177 -11.09 -22.65 -2.75
N PRO A 178 -11.29 -22.59 -4.08
CA PRO A 178 -10.86 -23.65 -4.98
C PRO A 178 -9.38 -23.98 -4.92
N PHE A 179 -8.51 -22.96 -4.82
CA PHE A 179 -7.08 -23.16 -4.67
C PHE A 179 -6.74 -23.94 -3.39
N ILE A 180 -7.25 -23.49 -2.23
CA ILE A 180 -7.04 -24.15 -0.94
C ILE A 180 -7.50 -25.61 -1.00
N ASN A 181 -8.71 -25.86 -1.52
CA ASN A 181 -9.26 -27.22 -1.65
C ASN A 181 -8.41 -28.09 -2.59
N GLY A 182 -7.86 -27.52 -3.65
CA GLY A 182 -7.00 -28.24 -4.60
C GLY A 182 -5.67 -28.68 -3.98
N VAL A 183 -5.13 -27.91 -3.02
CA VAL A 183 -3.91 -28.29 -2.28
C VAL A 183 -4.22 -29.25 -1.13
N CYS A 184 -5.46 -29.25 -0.59
CA CYS A 184 -5.91 -30.09 0.52
C CYS A 184 -6.41 -31.45 0.03
N THR A 185 -5.52 -32.40 -0.20
CA THR A 185 -5.91 -33.79 -0.51
C THR A 185 -6.47 -34.51 0.73
N LYS A 186 -7.48 -35.34 0.56
CA LYS A 186 -8.11 -36.11 1.67
C LYS A 186 -7.07 -36.97 2.40
N GLY A 187 -6.94 -36.76 3.70
CA GLY A 187 -5.96 -37.47 4.55
C GLY A 187 -4.50 -37.01 4.36
N GLY A 188 -4.27 -35.94 3.57
CA GLY A 188 -2.95 -35.41 3.34
C GLY A 188 -2.46 -34.45 4.45
N THR A 189 -1.19 -34.11 4.41
CA THR A 189 -0.54 -33.21 5.38
C THR A 189 -1.16 -31.82 5.39
N THR A 190 -1.53 -31.30 4.22
CA THR A 190 -2.17 -29.99 4.09
C THR A 190 -3.55 -29.99 4.75
N ALA A 191 -4.35 -31.07 4.59
CA ALA A 191 -5.65 -31.17 5.23
C ALA A 191 -5.53 -31.14 6.77
N ALA A 192 -4.59 -31.89 7.35
CA ALA A 192 -4.34 -31.86 8.79
C ALA A 192 -3.89 -30.49 9.31
N GLY A 193 -3.00 -29.80 8.57
CA GLY A 193 -2.59 -28.44 8.91
C GLY A 193 -3.73 -27.44 8.82
N MET A 194 -4.56 -27.51 7.77
CA MET A 194 -5.72 -26.65 7.58
C MET A 194 -6.83 -26.88 8.61
N GLU A 195 -7.04 -28.12 9.06
CA GLU A 195 -7.97 -28.41 10.16
C GLU A 195 -7.54 -27.68 11.44
N LYS A 196 -6.23 -27.73 11.77
CA LYS A 196 -5.69 -27.01 12.92
C LYS A 196 -5.83 -25.51 12.79
N LEU A 197 -5.52 -24.94 11.61
CA LEU A 197 -5.62 -23.50 11.34
C LEU A 197 -7.10 -23.05 11.38
N ALA A 198 -8.01 -23.80 10.77
CA ALA A 198 -9.42 -23.45 10.70
C ALA A 198 -10.17 -23.57 12.04
N SER A 199 -9.69 -24.45 12.94
CA SER A 199 -10.23 -24.59 14.31
C SER A 199 -9.66 -23.59 15.31
N SER A 200 -8.68 -22.76 14.91
CA SER A 200 -8.08 -21.72 15.74
C SER A 200 -8.85 -20.40 15.60
N ASP A 201 -8.44 -19.41 16.40
CA ASP A 201 -8.90 -18.02 16.34
C ASP A 201 -8.17 -17.18 15.28
N PHE A 202 -7.44 -17.80 14.35
CA PHE A 202 -6.60 -17.13 13.37
C PHE A 202 -7.34 -16.02 12.61
N LYS A 203 -8.55 -16.29 12.12
CA LYS A 203 -9.34 -15.29 11.38
C LYS A 203 -9.74 -14.10 12.26
N ASP A 204 -10.04 -14.36 13.52
CA ASP A 204 -10.40 -13.33 14.49
C ASP A 204 -9.19 -12.46 14.84
N VAL A 205 -8.01 -13.06 15.03
CA VAL A 205 -6.76 -12.34 15.22
C VAL A 205 -6.45 -11.43 14.02
N VAL A 206 -6.58 -11.92 12.79
CA VAL A 206 -6.39 -11.11 11.57
C VAL A 206 -7.39 -9.96 11.53
N ALA A 207 -8.67 -10.20 11.80
CA ALA A 207 -9.70 -9.16 11.81
C ALA A 207 -9.37 -8.06 12.84
N LYS A 208 -9.04 -8.42 14.07
CA LYS A 208 -8.65 -7.48 15.13
C LYS A 208 -7.37 -6.71 14.80
N THR A 209 -6.41 -7.34 14.13
CA THR A 209 -5.18 -6.67 13.68
C THR A 209 -5.50 -5.56 12.68
N LEU A 210 -6.34 -5.83 11.70
CA LEU A 210 -6.75 -4.84 10.70
C LEU A 210 -7.61 -3.73 11.34
N GLU A 211 -8.51 -4.07 12.25
CA GLU A 211 -9.32 -3.10 12.98
C GLU A 211 -8.45 -2.12 13.79
N ALA A 212 -7.47 -2.63 14.53
CA ALA A 212 -6.53 -1.81 15.28
C ALA A 212 -5.76 -0.84 14.38
N ALA A 213 -5.27 -1.32 13.22
CA ALA A 213 -4.56 -0.48 12.26
C ALA A 213 -5.48 0.57 11.61
N ALA A 214 -6.72 0.21 11.25
CA ALA A 214 -7.68 1.15 10.67
C ALA A 214 -8.09 2.24 11.69
N ASN A 215 -8.29 1.88 12.95
CA ASN A 215 -8.57 2.84 14.01
C ASN A 215 -7.40 3.80 14.22
N ARG A 216 -6.16 3.29 14.20
CA ARG A 216 -4.99 4.15 14.29
C ARG A 216 -4.85 5.09 13.10
N SER A 217 -5.19 4.64 11.89
CA SER A 217 -5.23 5.49 10.69
C SER A 217 -6.20 6.67 10.88
N LYS A 218 -7.40 6.42 11.39
CA LYS A 218 -8.40 7.47 11.68
C LYS A 218 -7.92 8.49 12.72
N GLU A 219 -7.17 8.04 13.74
CA GLU A 219 -6.59 8.94 14.73
C GLU A 219 -5.53 9.86 14.15
N LEU A 220 -4.71 9.35 13.23
CA LEU A 220 -3.65 10.11 12.57
C LEU A 220 -4.18 11.11 11.52
N ALA A 221 -5.42 10.94 11.08
CA ALA A 221 -6.08 11.82 10.11
C ALA A 221 -6.71 13.08 10.76
N LYS A 222 -6.76 13.14 12.08
CA LYS A 222 -7.23 14.29 12.85
C LYS A 222 -6.11 15.29 13.09
#